data_97689687ca99dd43a1c7d3f3994764a3
#
_entry.id   97689687ca99dd43a1c7d3f3994764a3
#
_cell.length_a   1.000
_cell.length_b   1.000
_cell.length_c   1.000
_cell.angle_alpha   90.00
_cell.angle_beta   90.00
_cell.angle_gamma   90.00
#
_symmetry.space_group_name_H-M   'P 1'
#
loop_
_entity.id
_entity.type
_entity.pdbx_description
1 polymer ?
#
loop_
_entity_poly.entity_id
_entity_poly.type
_entity_poly.pdbx_seq_one_letter_code
_entity_poly.pdbx_strand_id
1 'polypeptide(L)'
;MKREGISAFIVPSTDPHSGEYVPERWKSRRWLTGFTGSAGTAVVTLDKAALWTDSRYFIQAKEQLDDTGIILQKEKIEGTPSISEWLGSILSAGDKVGVDGEVFTVSEYDVLKNDLEGYGLCLKSVTDPFNEIWTNRPSVPDSKVFIHDMKYAGESAKSKLERIRQKLGGKTILVSSLEEIAWTLNLRADDILYTPFFVSYLIISPDDATLFINNNKLTPEVTDYLKDNGVGTKPYANVFAELGRYECPVLYQADKTNHSARRAMRKPLAGKSPIGEMLIFKNETEIKGYRNAMEKDGVAMVKWIKWTLENVPKGGQTELSLAAKLEAFRAEQPDFKGISFESIMGYAHHGAIVHYDPTPETDIPVKPEGLLLIDSGAQFLDGTTDITRTIPLGPLTWEMKRDYTLVLRGWINLGSAVFPKGTNGTQLDALARAPMWKYGINYLHGTGHGVGQFMSVHEAIDLHQFRMQWRPTPLLPGMIITDEPGIYIEGSHGVRHEDTMLVVNADFTGKDGKCKNRGALTQDVTEANGITYGPYYTFEHLTLCPILTSPILTEMLTEEEKAWFNAYQQTVYDRLAPRLDEEHKAWLFSVTRGI
;
A
#
# COMPACT_ATOMS: atom_id res chain seq x y z
N MET A 1 -24.43 15.22 -19.12
CA MET A 1 -24.81 16.20 -18.09
C MET A 1 -26.18 16.83 -18.36
N LYS A 2 -26.41 17.53 -19.48
CA LYS A 2 -27.70 18.19 -19.77
C LYS A 2 -28.91 17.24 -19.73
N ARG A 3 -28.80 16.03 -20.31
CA ARG A 3 -29.86 15.00 -20.25
C ARG A 3 -30.21 14.59 -18.83
N GLU A 4 -29.23 14.47 -17.93
CA GLU A 4 -29.40 14.13 -16.52
C GLU A 4 -29.80 15.30 -15.65
N GLY A 5 -29.83 16.52 -16.19
CA GLY A 5 -30.12 17.76 -15.46
C GLY A 5 -29.10 18.03 -14.35
N ILE A 6 -27.81 17.79 -14.62
CA ILE A 6 -26.69 18.09 -13.72
C ILE A 6 -25.81 19.18 -14.31
N SER A 7 -25.34 20.09 -13.44
CA SER A 7 -24.50 21.23 -13.80
C SER A 7 -22.99 20.93 -13.66
N ALA A 8 -22.64 19.90 -12.85
CA ALA A 8 -21.28 19.38 -12.69
C ALA A 8 -21.30 17.86 -12.58
N PHE A 9 -20.15 17.23 -12.87
CA PHE A 9 -19.93 15.79 -12.66
C PHE A 9 -18.54 15.55 -12.06
N ILE A 10 -18.45 14.72 -11.02
CA ILE A 10 -17.24 14.40 -10.29
C ILE A 10 -16.78 12.98 -10.65
N VAL A 11 -15.50 12.84 -11.00
CA VAL A 11 -14.86 11.59 -11.44
C VAL A 11 -13.66 11.28 -10.54
N PRO A 12 -13.79 10.36 -9.60
CA PRO A 12 -12.70 9.95 -8.71
C PRO A 12 -11.74 8.96 -9.39
N SER A 13 -10.63 8.67 -8.73
CA SER A 13 -9.67 7.60 -9.09
C SER A 13 -9.99 6.34 -8.29
N THR A 14 -11.11 5.69 -8.55
CA THR A 14 -11.54 4.51 -7.81
C THR A 14 -12.47 3.62 -8.64
N ASP A 15 -12.78 2.44 -8.11
CA ASP A 15 -13.66 1.43 -8.68
C ASP A 15 -14.82 1.08 -7.70
N PRO A 16 -15.74 0.16 -8.04
CA PRO A 16 -16.84 -0.24 -7.15
C PRO A 16 -16.42 -0.86 -5.82
N HIS A 17 -15.16 -1.22 -5.65
CA HIS A 17 -14.58 -1.88 -4.47
C HIS A 17 -13.62 -0.97 -3.69
N SER A 18 -13.45 0.27 -4.13
CA SER A 18 -12.54 1.26 -3.52
C SER A 18 -11.10 0.76 -3.45
N GLY A 19 -10.66 0.04 -4.50
CA GLY A 19 -9.28 -0.44 -4.64
C GLY A 19 -8.31 0.69 -4.93
N GLU A 20 -7.09 0.60 -4.41
CA GLU A 20 -6.00 1.54 -4.71
C GLU A 20 -5.55 1.43 -6.18
N TYR A 21 -5.37 0.20 -6.65
CA TYR A 21 -5.07 -0.09 -8.06
C TYR A 21 -6.37 -0.37 -8.81
N VAL A 22 -6.74 0.58 -9.66
CA VAL A 22 -8.01 0.56 -10.37
C VAL A 22 -7.85 -0.18 -11.70
N PRO A 23 -8.70 -1.20 -12.00
CA PRO A 23 -8.70 -1.83 -13.32
C PRO A 23 -8.97 -0.85 -14.44
N GLU A 24 -8.43 -1.11 -15.64
CA GLU A 24 -8.50 -0.22 -16.80
C GLU A 24 -9.93 0.28 -17.09
N ARG A 25 -10.95 -0.57 -16.89
CA ARG A 25 -12.35 -0.19 -17.08
C ARG A 25 -12.78 1.01 -16.26
N TRP A 26 -12.27 1.17 -15.05
CA TRP A 26 -12.65 2.25 -14.13
C TRP A 26 -11.65 3.38 -14.07
N LYS A 27 -10.62 3.41 -14.92
CA LYS A 27 -9.69 4.54 -15.05
C LYS A 27 -10.31 5.74 -15.79
N SER A 28 -11.58 6.04 -15.47
CA SER A 28 -12.37 7.08 -16.13
C SER A 28 -11.77 8.47 -15.96
N ARG A 29 -11.18 8.78 -14.78
CA ARG A 29 -10.48 10.04 -14.54
C ARG A 29 -9.26 10.19 -15.47
N ARG A 30 -8.43 9.13 -15.60
CA ARG A 30 -7.28 9.11 -16.52
C ARG A 30 -7.72 9.31 -17.97
N TRP A 31 -8.76 8.58 -18.41
CA TRP A 31 -9.31 8.71 -19.75
C TRP A 31 -9.80 10.14 -20.03
N LEU A 32 -10.45 10.77 -19.04
CA LEU A 32 -11.02 12.11 -19.17
C LEU A 32 -9.97 13.22 -19.21
N THR A 33 -8.90 13.11 -18.43
CA THR A 33 -7.95 14.21 -18.17
C THR A 33 -6.57 14.01 -18.79
N GLY A 34 -6.21 12.79 -19.18
CA GLY A 34 -4.85 12.42 -19.56
C GLY A 34 -3.88 12.29 -18.38
N PHE A 35 -4.25 12.74 -17.17
CA PHE A 35 -3.40 12.60 -15.99
C PHE A 35 -3.28 11.15 -15.56
N THR A 36 -2.03 10.65 -15.43
CA THR A 36 -1.76 9.22 -15.18
C THR A 36 -1.48 8.88 -13.71
N GLY A 37 -1.25 9.86 -12.84
CA GLY A 37 -1.03 9.61 -11.40
C GLY A 37 -2.15 8.77 -10.77
N SER A 38 -1.86 7.95 -9.76
CA SER A 38 -2.83 7.00 -9.19
C SER A 38 -3.95 7.69 -8.38
N ALA A 39 -3.67 8.84 -7.77
CA ALA A 39 -4.63 9.57 -6.94
C ALA A 39 -5.02 10.93 -7.54
N GLY A 40 -6.32 11.21 -7.55
CA GLY A 40 -6.87 12.50 -7.96
C GLY A 40 -8.35 12.42 -8.30
N THR A 41 -9.02 13.56 -8.26
CA THR A 41 -10.44 13.70 -8.58
C THR A 41 -10.63 14.79 -9.63
N ALA A 42 -11.22 14.44 -10.76
CA ALA A 42 -11.59 15.40 -11.78
C ALA A 42 -13.02 15.90 -11.56
N VAL A 43 -13.22 17.19 -11.78
CA VAL A 43 -14.56 17.82 -11.75
C VAL A 43 -14.77 18.57 -13.06
N VAL A 44 -15.89 18.27 -13.71
CA VAL A 44 -16.27 18.88 -14.98
C VAL A 44 -17.61 19.61 -14.81
N THR A 45 -17.66 20.86 -15.24
CA THR A 45 -18.90 21.61 -15.41
C THR A 45 -19.24 21.72 -16.90
N LEU A 46 -20.22 22.55 -17.27
CA LEU A 46 -20.58 22.74 -18.68
C LEU A 46 -19.51 23.54 -19.45
N ASP A 47 -18.64 24.27 -18.77
CA ASP A 47 -17.67 25.21 -19.33
C ASP A 47 -16.26 25.18 -18.69
N LYS A 48 -16.07 24.44 -17.60
CA LYS A 48 -14.81 24.36 -16.86
C LYS A 48 -14.49 22.94 -16.47
N ALA A 49 -13.18 22.66 -16.27
CA ALA A 49 -12.71 21.41 -15.70
C ALA A 49 -11.54 21.69 -14.73
N ALA A 50 -11.46 20.91 -13.66
CA ALA A 50 -10.36 20.97 -12.71
C ALA A 50 -10.01 19.58 -12.20
N LEU A 51 -8.75 19.39 -11.79
CA LEU A 51 -8.22 18.16 -11.19
C LEU A 51 -7.62 18.48 -9.83
N TRP A 52 -8.12 17.82 -8.79
CA TRP A 52 -7.49 17.79 -7.46
C TRP A 52 -6.58 16.58 -7.36
N THR A 53 -5.35 16.78 -6.84
CA THR A 53 -4.42 15.68 -6.54
C THR A 53 -3.54 16.06 -5.35
N ASP A 54 -2.91 15.06 -4.71
CA ASP A 54 -2.06 15.25 -3.54
C ASP A 54 -0.58 15.51 -3.87
N SER A 55 0.22 15.77 -2.84
CA SER A 55 1.61 16.21 -2.97
C SER A 55 2.55 15.25 -3.69
N ARG A 56 2.19 13.97 -3.78
CA ARG A 56 2.97 12.95 -4.51
C ARG A 56 3.02 13.23 -6.01
N TYR A 57 2.00 13.92 -6.54
CA TYR A 57 1.75 14.08 -7.98
C TYR A 57 1.76 15.53 -8.47
N PHE A 58 2.08 16.53 -7.64
CA PHE A 58 1.99 17.95 -8.05
C PHE A 58 2.83 18.28 -9.29
N ILE A 59 4.05 17.73 -9.38
CA ILE A 59 4.97 17.96 -10.50
C ILE A 59 4.41 17.29 -11.76
N GLN A 60 4.09 16.01 -11.68
CA GLN A 60 3.55 15.22 -12.77
C GLN A 60 2.22 15.81 -13.31
N ALA A 61 1.30 16.17 -12.40
CA ALA A 61 0.03 16.75 -12.81
C ALA A 61 0.20 18.11 -13.51
N LYS A 62 1.14 18.95 -13.05
CA LYS A 62 1.47 20.22 -13.71
C LYS A 62 1.92 20.00 -15.15
N GLU A 63 2.80 19.03 -15.38
CA GLU A 63 3.32 18.70 -16.70
C GLU A 63 2.25 18.09 -17.62
N GLN A 64 1.48 17.12 -17.10
CA GLN A 64 0.49 16.38 -17.90
C GLN A 64 -0.80 17.18 -18.19
N LEU A 65 -1.10 18.20 -17.40
CA LEU A 65 -2.27 19.07 -17.62
C LEU A 65 -1.92 20.35 -18.40
N ASP A 66 -0.66 20.56 -18.74
CA ASP A 66 -0.24 21.73 -19.52
C ASP A 66 -0.99 21.75 -20.86
N ASP A 67 -1.43 22.93 -21.29
CA ASP A 67 -2.22 23.15 -22.52
C ASP A 67 -3.56 22.39 -22.64
N THR A 68 -4.02 21.66 -21.60
CA THR A 68 -5.31 20.95 -21.62
C THR A 68 -6.51 21.84 -21.28
N GLY A 69 -6.28 22.99 -20.65
CA GLY A 69 -7.32 23.83 -20.08
C GLY A 69 -7.92 23.31 -18.76
N ILE A 70 -7.43 22.17 -18.23
CA ILE A 70 -7.85 21.62 -16.94
C ILE A 70 -7.06 22.30 -15.82
N ILE A 71 -7.76 22.90 -14.85
CA ILE A 71 -7.15 23.62 -13.73
C ILE A 71 -6.58 22.61 -12.73
N LEU A 72 -5.27 22.67 -12.43
CA LEU A 72 -4.67 21.90 -11.34
C LEU A 72 -4.99 22.53 -9.99
N GLN A 73 -5.56 21.74 -9.09
CA GLN A 73 -5.82 22.06 -7.69
C GLN A 73 -4.94 21.17 -6.79
N LYS A 74 -4.03 21.80 -6.04
CA LYS A 74 -3.06 21.10 -5.16
C LYS A 74 -3.68 20.88 -3.78
N GLU A 75 -4.14 19.66 -3.50
CA GLU A 75 -4.80 19.34 -2.23
C GLU A 75 -3.94 19.68 -1.00
N LYS A 76 -4.62 20.19 0.04
CA LYS A 76 -3.99 20.55 1.34
C LYS A 76 -2.94 21.66 1.28
N ILE A 77 -2.85 22.38 0.17
CA ILE A 77 -2.05 23.61 0.08
C ILE A 77 -2.93 24.80 0.41
N GLU A 78 -2.40 25.71 1.24
CA GLU A 78 -3.11 26.92 1.65
C GLU A 78 -3.55 27.75 0.41
N GLY A 79 -4.81 28.16 0.40
CA GLY A 79 -5.42 28.88 -0.71
C GLY A 79 -6.00 27.99 -1.83
N THR A 80 -5.82 26.68 -1.78
CA THR A 80 -6.48 25.76 -2.72
C THR A 80 -7.90 25.45 -2.23
N PRO A 81 -8.95 25.76 -3.03
CA PRO A 81 -10.32 25.46 -2.63
C PRO A 81 -10.59 23.95 -2.63
N SER A 82 -11.43 23.46 -1.73
CA SER A 82 -12.02 22.13 -1.84
C SER A 82 -12.92 22.03 -3.07
N ILE A 83 -13.29 20.82 -3.46
CA ILE A 83 -14.23 20.59 -4.58
C ILE A 83 -15.55 21.32 -4.33
N SER A 84 -16.08 21.25 -3.12
CA SER A 84 -17.36 21.88 -2.74
C SER A 84 -17.26 23.41 -2.72
N GLU A 85 -16.16 23.98 -2.22
CA GLU A 85 -15.88 25.42 -2.28
C GLU A 85 -15.78 25.92 -3.73
N TRP A 86 -15.03 25.20 -4.57
CA TRP A 86 -14.87 25.58 -5.97
C TRP A 86 -16.21 25.53 -6.71
N LEU A 87 -16.99 24.45 -6.55
CA LEU A 87 -18.31 24.34 -7.15
C LEU A 87 -19.28 25.39 -6.62
N GLY A 88 -19.28 25.67 -5.32
CA GLY A 88 -20.07 26.73 -4.71
C GLY A 88 -19.75 28.14 -5.22
N SER A 89 -18.50 28.37 -5.69
CA SER A 89 -18.08 29.65 -6.26
C SER A 89 -18.53 29.87 -7.71
N ILE A 90 -18.91 28.80 -8.44
CA ILE A 90 -19.20 28.87 -9.89
C ILE A 90 -20.59 28.36 -10.28
N LEU A 91 -21.30 27.66 -9.40
CA LEU A 91 -22.67 27.18 -9.62
C LEU A 91 -23.68 27.99 -8.83
N SER A 92 -24.95 27.89 -9.20
CA SER A 92 -26.05 28.56 -8.51
C SER A 92 -26.73 27.65 -7.49
N ALA A 93 -27.31 28.21 -6.43
CA ALA A 93 -28.10 27.44 -5.48
C ALA A 93 -29.23 26.68 -6.19
N GLY A 94 -29.38 25.40 -5.82
CA GLY A 94 -30.31 24.47 -6.47
C GLY A 94 -29.72 23.67 -7.62
N ASP A 95 -28.51 24.01 -8.09
CA ASP A 95 -27.80 23.24 -9.11
C ASP A 95 -27.46 21.84 -8.60
N LYS A 96 -27.44 20.87 -9.52
CA LYS A 96 -27.18 19.46 -9.19
C LYS A 96 -25.79 19.06 -9.64
N VAL A 97 -25.04 18.45 -8.71
CA VAL A 97 -23.75 17.81 -8.93
C VAL A 97 -23.95 16.31 -9.08
N GLY A 98 -23.51 15.74 -10.18
CA GLY A 98 -23.64 14.31 -10.47
C GLY A 98 -22.43 13.52 -10.01
N VAL A 99 -22.66 12.29 -9.54
CA VAL A 99 -21.63 11.27 -9.29
C VAL A 99 -22.16 9.90 -9.74
N ASP A 100 -21.26 8.98 -10.08
CA ASP A 100 -21.62 7.57 -10.19
C ASP A 100 -21.57 6.93 -8.77
N GLY A 101 -22.73 6.49 -8.27
CA GLY A 101 -22.83 5.91 -6.93
C GLY A 101 -22.17 4.54 -6.77
N GLU A 102 -21.72 3.89 -7.86
CA GLU A 102 -20.99 2.63 -7.79
C GLU A 102 -19.49 2.84 -7.50
N VAL A 103 -18.95 4.04 -7.76
CA VAL A 103 -17.52 4.36 -7.53
C VAL A 103 -17.31 5.40 -6.42
N PHE A 104 -18.32 5.66 -5.61
CA PHE A 104 -18.22 6.45 -4.37
C PHE A 104 -18.59 5.58 -3.19
N THR A 105 -17.73 5.52 -2.18
CA THR A 105 -18.10 4.90 -0.90
C THR A 105 -19.26 5.65 -0.24
N VAL A 106 -19.94 5.00 0.68
CA VAL A 106 -21.02 5.65 1.46
C VAL A 106 -20.48 6.86 2.23
N SER A 107 -19.32 6.73 2.86
CA SER A 107 -18.68 7.82 3.61
C SER A 107 -18.34 9.01 2.71
N GLU A 108 -17.71 8.78 1.56
CA GLU A 108 -17.37 9.85 0.61
C GLU A 108 -18.62 10.54 0.06
N TYR A 109 -19.64 9.74 -0.28
CA TYR A 109 -20.90 10.28 -0.78
C TYR A 109 -21.60 11.17 0.26
N ASP A 110 -21.66 10.73 1.52
CA ASP A 110 -22.33 11.46 2.60
C ASP A 110 -21.55 12.72 2.98
N VAL A 111 -20.23 12.69 3.03
CA VAL A 111 -19.37 13.88 3.25
C VAL A 111 -19.57 14.89 2.12
N LEU A 112 -19.41 14.45 0.87
CA LEU A 112 -19.58 15.32 -0.30
C LEU A 112 -20.98 15.94 -0.36
N LYS A 113 -22.03 15.16 -0.02
CA LYS A 113 -23.39 15.64 0.03
C LYS A 113 -23.56 16.77 1.05
N ASN A 114 -23.08 16.57 2.28
CA ASN A 114 -23.16 17.56 3.34
C ASN A 114 -22.40 18.85 2.98
N ASP A 115 -21.20 18.70 2.41
CA ASP A 115 -20.37 19.83 1.99
C ASP A 115 -21.05 20.64 0.88
N LEU A 116 -21.62 19.99 -0.13
CA LEU A 116 -22.35 20.66 -1.23
C LEU A 116 -23.63 21.34 -0.75
N GLU A 117 -24.38 20.72 0.18
CA GLU A 117 -25.56 21.33 0.79
C GLU A 117 -25.21 22.64 1.52
N GLY A 118 -24.01 22.76 2.10
CA GLY A 118 -23.50 24.00 2.71
C GLY A 118 -23.39 25.18 1.71
N TYR A 119 -23.28 24.88 0.42
CA TYR A 119 -23.27 25.87 -0.69
C TYR A 119 -24.61 25.95 -1.44
N GLY A 120 -25.66 25.29 -0.92
CA GLY A 120 -26.99 25.24 -1.55
C GLY A 120 -27.04 24.33 -2.80
N LEU A 121 -26.05 23.47 -3.03
CA LEU A 121 -25.98 22.53 -4.14
C LEU A 121 -26.55 21.18 -3.75
N CYS A 122 -27.03 20.41 -4.75
CA CYS A 122 -27.65 19.10 -4.52
C CYS A 122 -26.79 17.99 -5.13
N LEU A 123 -26.36 16.97 -4.35
CA LEU A 123 -25.71 15.79 -4.87
C LEU A 123 -26.72 14.80 -5.49
N LYS A 124 -26.45 14.29 -6.67
CA LYS A 124 -27.29 13.33 -7.40
C LYS A 124 -26.44 12.12 -7.87
N SER A 125 -26.81 10.92 -7.44
CA SER A 125 -26.27 9.70 -8.06
C SER A 125 -26.93 9.51 -9.43
N VAL A 126 -26.10 9.34 -10.46
CA VAL A 126 -26.53 9.08 -11.85
C VAL A 126 -25.88 7.80 -12.36
N THR A 127 -26.41 7.25 -13.43
CA THR A 127 -25.78 6.11 -14.12
C THR A 127 -24.45 6.54 -14.71
N ASP A 128 -23.45 5.67 -14.67
CA ASP A 128 -22.11 5.89 -15.21
C ASP A 128 -22.13 6.39 -16.65
N PRO A 129 -21.77 7.66 -16.93
CA PRO A 129 -21.83 8.22 -18.28
C PRO A 129 -20.75 7.67 -19.22
N PHE A 130 -19.68 7.10 -18.67
CA PHE A 130 -18.57 6.55 -19.46
C PHE A 130 -18.98 5.31 -20.26
N ASN A 131 -20.06 4.63 -19.91
CA ASN A 131 -20.63 3.56 -20.73
C ASN A 131 -21.10 4.05 -22.10
N GLU A 132 -21.43 5.32 -22.23
CA GLU A 132 -21.90 5.91 -23.50
C GLU A 132 -20.80 6.69 -24.24
N ILE A 133 -19.95 7.42 -23.50
CA ILE A 133 -18.98 8.35 -24.11
C ILE A 133 -17.61 7.73 -24.36
N TRP A 134 -17.23 6.71 -23.60
CA TRP A 134 -15.96 5.99 -23.79
C TRP A 134 -16.17 4.76 -24.68
N THR A 135 -16.19 4.96 -25.99
CA THR A 135 -16.59 3.95 -26.98
C THR A 135 -15.72 2.70 -27.03
N ASN A 136 -14.44 2.82 -26.69
CA ASN A 136 -13.48 1.71 -26.61
C ASN A 136 -13.15 1.32 -25.16
N ARG A 137 -14.09 1.54 -24.23
CA ARG A 137 -13.91 1.24 -22.82
C ARG A 137 -13.61 -0.25 -22.62
N PRO A 138 -12.57 -0.60 -21.86
CA PRO A 138 -12.25 -1.99 -21.53
C PRO A 138 -13.43 -2.71 -20.85
N SER A 139 -13.50 -4.03 -21.04
CA SER A 139 -14.44 -4.88 -20.31
C SER A 139 -14.10 -4.98 -18.83
N VAL A 140 -15.04 -5.45 -18.01
CA VAL A 140 -14.73 -5.87 -16.64
C VAL A 140 -13.71 -7.02 -16.71
N PRO A 141 -12.64 -7.00 -15.88
CA PRO A 141 -11.64 -8.06 -15.88
C PRO A 141 -12.26 -9.45 -15.64
N ASP A 142 -11.72 -10.48 -16.29
CA ASP A 142 -12.23 -11.86 -16.22
C ASP A 142 -11.13 -12.92 -16.09
N SER A 143 -9.99 -12.57 -15.46
CA SER A 143 -8.90 -13.50 -15.17
C SER A 143 -9.38 -14.70 -14.36
N LYS A 144 -8.72 -15.85 -14.54
CA LYS A 144 -9.09 -17.07 -13.82
C LYS A 144 -8.68 -16.98 -12.35
N VAL A 145 -9.62 -17.33 -11.48
CA VAL A 145 -9.37 -17.46 -10.06
C VAL A 145 -8.64 -18.78 -9.79
N PHE A 146 -7.69 -18.76 -8.86
CA PHE A 146 -6.97 -19.93 -8.38
C PHE A 146 -6.92 -19.97 -6.85
N ILE A 147 -6.70 -21.17 -6.31
CA ILE A 147 -6.64 -21.42 -4.87
C ILE A 147 -5.26 -21.03 -4.35
N HIS A 148 -5.23 -20.22 -3.32
CA HIS A 148 -4.03 -19.96 -2.53
C HIS A 148 -3.86 -21.10 -1.53
N ASP A 149 -2.88 -21.97 -1.78
CA ASP A 149 -2.69 -23.24 -1.08
C ASP A 149 -2.52 -23.04 0.44
N MET A 150 -3.04 -24.00 1.20
CA MET A 150 -2.93 -24.08 2.66
C MET A 150 -1.48 -24.01 3.17
N LYS A 151 -0.51 -24.51 2.40
CA LYS A 151 0.92 -24.43 2.76
C LYS A 151 1.43 -22.99 2.86
N TYR A 152 0.73 -22.02 2.24
CA TYR A 152 1.01 -20.58 2.30
C TYR A 152 0.03 -19.86 3.23
N ALA A 153 -1.27 -20.18 3.14
CA ALA A 153 -2.32 -19.50 3.88
C ALA A 153 -2.39 -19.90 5.38
N GLY A 154 -2.00 -21.12 5.73
CA GLY A 154 -1.95 -21.62 7.10
C GLY A 154 -3.30 -21.86 7.78
N GLU A 155 -4.40 -21.32 7.25
CA GLU A 155 -5.76 -21.47 7.77
C GLU A 155 -6.75 -21.67 6.61
N SER A 156 -7.71 -22.62 6.74
CA SER A 156 -8.70 -22.88 5.70
C SER A 156 -9.76 -21.78 5.60
N ALA A 157 -10.35 -21.60 4.41
CA ALA A 157 -11.46 -20.68 4.21
C ALA A 157 -12.65 -21.01 5.13
N LYS A 158 -12.93 -22.30 5.35
CA LYS A 158 -13.97 -22.75 6.27
C LYS A 158 -13.72 -22.26 7.70
N SER A 159 -12.50 -22.42 8.22
CA SER A 159 -12.12 -21.94 9.56
C SER A 159 -12.25 -20.42 9.67
N LYS A 160 -11.78 -19.68 8.66
CA LYS A 160 -11.92 -18.22 8.62
C LYS A 160 -13.39 -17.80 8.63
N LEU A 161 -14.25 -18.42 7.83
CA LEU A 161 -15.69 -18.16 7.80
C LEU A 161 -16.36 -18.43 9.15
N GLU A 162 -15.99 -19.51 9.84
CA GLU A 162 -16.50 -19.84 11.18
C GLU A 162 -16.10 -18.76 12.20
N ARG A 163 -14.85 -18.32 12.21
CA ARG A 163 -14.37 -17.23 13.09
C ARG A 163 -15.07 -15.89 12.79
N ILE A 164 -15.28 -15.57 11.51
CA ILE A 164 -16.01 -14.37 11.08
C ILE A 164 -17.44 -14.42 11.60
N ARG A 165 -18.17 -15.53 11.42
CA ARG A 165 -19.54 -15.73 11.93
C ARG A 165 -19.62 -15.57 13.45
N GLN A 166 -18.64 -16.11 14.19
CA GLN A 166 -18.56 -15.93 15.65
C GLN A 166 -18.48 -14.43 16.04
N LYS A 167 -17.61 -13.68 15.37
CA LYS A 167 -17.46 -12.23 15.60
C LYS A 167 -18.69 -11.43 15.15
N LEU A 168 -19.38 -11.85 14.11
CA LEU A 168 -20.61 -11.22 13.63
C LEU A 168 -21.80 -11.39 14.61
N GLY A 169 -21.78 -12.43 15.47
CA GLY A 169 -22.82 -12.63 16.48
C GLY A 169 -24.23 -12.76 15.89
N GLY A 170 -24.38 -13.52 14.79
CA GLY A 170 -25.65 -13.74 14.11
C GLY A 170 -26.07 -12.67 13.10
N LYS A 171 -25.21 -11.69 12.81
CA LYS A 171 -25.47 -10.68 11.77
C LYS A 171 -25.05 -11.18 10.38
N THR A 172 -25.68 -10.62 9.36
CA THR A 172 -25.25 -10.75 7.96
C THR A 172 -24.35 -9.58 7.60
N ILE A 173 -23.28 -9.81 6.83
CA ILE A 173 -22.37 -8.77 6.32
C ILE A 173 -22.26 -8.81 4.80
N LEU A 174 -22.24 -7.63 4.17
CA LEU A 174 -21.72 -7.44 2.82
C LEU A 174 -20.22 -7.10 2.93
N VAL A 175 -19.38 -7.90 2.30
CA VAL A 175 -17.95 -7.64 2.12
C VAL A 175 -17.74 -7.10 0.71
N SER A 176 -17.30 -5.85 0.61
CA SER A 176 -17.01 -5.16 -0.65
C SER A 176 -15.51 -5.07 -0.94
N SER A 177 -14.65 -5.11 0.09
CA SER A 177 -13.20 -5.10 -0.05
C SER A 177 -12.70 -6.39 -0.71
N LEU A 178 -12.02 -6.25 -1.86
CA LEU A 178 -11.44 -7.40 -2.59
C LEU A 178 -10.35 -8.08 -1.77
N GLU A 179 -9.62 -7.33 -0.97
CA GLU A 179 -8.62 -7.84 -0.03
C GLU A 179 -9.25 -8.78 1.01
N GLU A 180 -10.32 -8.32 1.67
CA GLU A 180 -11.04 -9.13 2.67
C GLU A 180 -11.65 -10.40 2.06
N ILE A 181 -12.17 -10.32 0.81
CA ILE A 181 -12.71 -11.48 0.09
C ILE A 181 -11.60 -12.48 -0.25
N ALA A 182 -10.49 -12.01 -0.82
CA ALA A 182 -9.36 -12.85 -1.20
C ALA A 182 -8.74 -13.56 0.01
N TRP A 183 -8.59 -12.84 1.14
CA TRP A 183 -8.10 -13.42 2.39
C TRP A 183 -9.09 -14.46 2.97
N THR A 184 -10.36 -14.12 3.04
CA THR A 184 -11.39 -15.00 3.62
C THR A 184 -11.49 -16.33 2.90
N LEU A 185 -11.46 -16.29 1.56
CA LEU A 185 -11.68 -17.46 0.72
C LEU A 185 -10.39 -18.19 0.30
N ASN A 186 -9.21 -17.68 0.64
CA ASN A 186 -7.92 -18.16 0.13
C ASN A 186 -7.92 -18.27 -1.41
N LEU A 187 -8.44 -17.26 -2.08
CA LEU A 187 -8.51 -17.20 -3.53
C LEU A 187 -7.72 -16.00 -4.06
N ARG A 188 -7.12 -16.15 -5.23
CA ARG A 188 -6.37 -15.10 -5.93
C ARG A 188 -6.68 -15.11 -7.41
N ALA A 189 -6.47 -13.96 -8.08
CA ALA A 189 -6.51 -13.83 -9.54
C ALA A 189 -5.78 -12.55 -9.97
N ASP A 190 -5.68 -12.32 -11.28
CA ASP A 190 -4.91 -11.21 -11.86
C ASP A 190 -5.83 -10.14 -12.47
N ASP A 191 -6.97 -9.80 -11.82
CA ASP A 191 -7.87 -8.75 -12.29
C ASP A 191 -7.32 -7.35 -12.07
N ILE A 192 -6.56 -7.19 -11.00
CA ILE A 192 -6.02 -5.92 -10.54
C ILE A 192 -4.50 -5.97 -10.75
N LEU A 193 -3.98 -4.95 -11.39
CA LEU A 193 -2.54 -4.85 -11.60
C LEU A 193 -1.81 -4.83 -10.24
N TYR A 194 -0.73 -5.59 -10.12
CA TYR A 194 0.13 -5.73 -8.93
C TYR A 194 -0.50 -6.43 -7.72
N THR A 195 -1.83 -6.50 -7.62
CA THR A 195 -2.52 -7.13 -6.48
C THR A 195 -3.28 -8.37 -6.95
N PRO A 196 -3.09 -9.54 -6.33
CA PRO A 196 -3.68 -10.79 -6.82
C PRO A 196 -5.16 -10.92 -6.43
N PHE A 197 -5.98 -9.91 -6.75
CA PHE A 197 -7.40 -9.84 -6.42
C PHE A 197 -8.29 -10.12 -7.62
N PHE A 198 -9.57 -10.36 -7.35
CA PHE A 198 -10.61 -10.60 -8.34
C PHE A 198 -11.87 -9.81 -8.01
N VAL A 199 -12.44 -9.18 -9.02
CA VAL A 199 -13.67 -8.38 -8.90
C VAL A 199 -14.82 -9.27 -8.46
N SER A 200 -15.35 -9.04 -7.25
CA SER A 200 -16.42 -9.82 -6.62
C SER A 200 -17.01 -9.12 -5.40
N TYR A 201 -18.18 -9.59 -4.95
CA TYR A 201 -18.73 -9.30 -3.63
C TYR A 201 -18.93 -10.59 -2.86
N LEU A 202 -18.88 -10.53 -1.53
CA LEU A 202 -19.15 -11.67 -0.67
C LEU A 202 -20.22 -11.28 0.36
N ILE A 203 -21.30 -12.07 0.48
CA ILE A 203 -22.26 -11.95 1.57
C ILE A 203 -22.07 -13.15 2.48
N ILE A 204 -21.84 -12.89 3.77
CA ILE A 204 -21.71 -13.92 4.80
C ILE A 204 -22.91 -13.75 5.76
N SER A 205 -23.73 -14.79 5.85
CA SER A 205 -24.83 -14.91 6.80
C SER A 205 -24.48 -15.90 7.92
N PRO A 206 -25.32 -16.02 8.97
CA PRO A 206 -25.11 -17.02 10.00
C PRO A 206 -24.98 -18.46 9.47
N ASP A 207 -25.73 -18.78 8.41
CA ASP A 207 -25.89 -20.15 7.92
C ASP A 207 -25.14 -20.42 6.61
N ASP A 208 -24.94 -19.40 5.77
CA ASP A 208 -24.32 -19.55 4.45
C ASP A 208 -23.30 -18.44 4.11
N ALA A 209 -22.61 -18.61 2.99
CA ALA A 209 -21.82 -17.57 2.35
C ALA A 209 -22.04 -17.63 0.83
N THR A 210 -22.20 -16.46 0.20
CA THR A 210 -22.43 -16.37 -1.26
C THR A 210 -21.43 -15.41 -1.88
N LEU A 211 -20.62 -15.93 -2.81
CA LEU A 211 -19.70 -15.16 -3.63
C LEU A 211 -20.40 -14.71 -4.93
N PHE A 212 -20.44 -13.40 -5.16
CA PHE A 212 -20.95 -12.78 -6.38
C PHE A 212 -19.78 -12.51 -7.32
N ILE A 213 -19.68 -13.28 -8.40
CA ILE A 213 -18.51 -13.26 -9.29
C ILE A 213 -18.95 -13.55 -10.72
N ASN A 214 -18.17 -13.10 -11.72
CA ASN A 214 -18.35 -13.56 -13.09
C ASN A 214 -18.00 -15.04 -13.18
N ASN A 215 -18.97 -15.88 -13.58
CA ASN A 215 -18.80 -17.33 -13.68
C ASN A 215 -17.64 -17.75 -14.61
N ASN A 216 -17.29 -16.92 -15.60
CA ASN A 216 -16.16 -17.21 -16.48
C ASN A 216 -14.82 -17.29 -15.74
N LYS A 217 -14.71 -16.71 -14.55
CA LYS A 217 -13.49 -16.76 -13.71
C LYS A 217 -13.30 -18.10 -12.99
N LEU A 218 -14.39 -18.85 -12.80
CA LEU A 218 -14.39 -20.08 -12.02
C LEU A 218 -13.93 -21.27 -12.86
N THR A 219 -12.91 -21.97 -12.38
CA THR A 219 -12.56 -23.30 -12.88
C THR A 219 -13.37 -24.36 -12.15
N PRO A 220 -13.49 -25.60 -12.67
CA PRO A 220 -14.12 -26.70 -11.93
C PRO A 220 -13.50 -26.91 -10.55
N GLU A 221 -12.18 -26.86 -10.46
CA GLU A 221 -11.43 -27.00 -9.20
C GLU A 221 -11.83 -25.92 -8.16
N VAL A 222 -11.90 -24.65 -8.57
CA VAL A 222 -12.31 -23.54 -7.69
C VAL A 222 -13.79 -23.66 -7.31
N THR A 223 -14.64 -24.16 -8.21
CA THR A 223 -16.06 -24.37 -7.93
C THR A 223 -16.26 -25.46 -6.87
N ASP A 224 -15.54 -26.58 -6.99
CA ASP A 224 -15.57 -27.65 -6.02
C ASP A 224 -14.99 -27.17 -4.67
N TYR A 225 -13.87 -26.46 -4.68
CA TYR A 225 -13.27 -25.87 -3.48
C TYR A 225 -14.24 -24.95 -2.74
N LEU A 226 -14.93 -24.04 -3.43
CA LEU A 226 -15.93 -23.15 -2.82
C LEU A 226 -17.06 -23.94 -2.17
N LYS A 227 -17.59 -24.96 -2.87
CA LYS A 227 -18.64 -25.83 -2.37
C LYS A 227 -18.19 -26.59 -1.11
N ASP A 228 -16.97 -27.13 -1.08
CA ASP A 228 -16.42 -27.87 0.06
C ASP A 228 -16.22 -26.95 1.29
N ASN A 229 -16.00 -25.64 1.06
CA ASN A 229 -15.93 -24.63 2.11
C ASN A 229 -17.29 -24.00 2.47
N GLY A 230 -18.40 -24.48 1.90
CA GLY A 230 -19.75 -23.99 2.20
C GLY A 230 -20.05 -22.62 1.58
N VAL A 231 -19.45 -22.31 0.42
CA VAL A 231 -19.65 -21.05 -0.30
C VAL A 231 -20.40 -21.28 -1.60
N GLY A 232 -21.59 -20.70 -1.73
CA GLY A 232 -22.36 -20.65 -2.97
C GLY A 232 -21.84 -19.55 -3.90
N THR A 233 -22.18 -19.63 -5.20
CA THR A 233 -21.81 -18.63 -6.20
C THR A 233 -23.03 -18.08 -6.92
N LYS A 234 -23.03 -16.78 -7.24
CA LYS A 234 -24.02 -16.09 -8.07
C LYS A 234 -23.33 -15.12 -9.04
N PRO A 235 -23.96 -14.77 -10.17
CA PRO A 235 -23.41 -13.75 -11.06
C PRO A 235 -23.17 -12.41 -10.33
N TYR A 236 -22.04 -11.76 -10.63
CA TYR A 236 -21.62 -10.49 -10.02
C TYR A 236 -22.74 -9.43 -10.02
N ALA A 237 -23.41 -9.24 -11.15
CA ALA A 237 -24.48 -8.24 -11.31
C ALA A 237 -25.70 -8.47 -10.40
N ASN A 238 -25.85 -9.66 -9.82
CA ASN A 238 -27.01 -10.00 -8.99
C ASN A 238 -26.91 -9.50 -7.55
N VAL A 239 -25.75 -8.96 -7.12
CA VAL A 239 -25.51 -8.56 -5.73
C VAL A 239 -26.54 -7.54 -5.23
N PHE A 240 -26.86 -6.51 -6.02
CA PHE A 240 -27.81 -5.46 -5.59
C PHE A 240 -29.24 -6.01 -5.47
N ALA A 241 -29.66 -6.87 -6.39
CA ALA A 241 -30.96 -7.54 -6.31
C ALA A 241 -31.05 -8.47 -5.08
N GLU A 242 -29.95 -9.15 -4.76
CA GLU A 242 -29.89 -10.03 -3.59
C GLU A 242 -29.92 -9.24 -2.28
N LEU A 243 -29.18 -8.15 -2.16
CA LEU A 243 -29.22 -7.25 -1.00
C LEU A 243 -30.63 -6.75 -0.69
N GLY A 244 -31.44 -6.51 -1.73
CA GLY A 244 -32.85 -6.13 -1.59
C GLY A 244 -33.77 -7.23 -1.04
N ARG A 245 -33.31 -8.47 -0.94
CA ARG A 245 -34.10 -9.62 -0.41
C ARG A 245 -33.92 -9.86 1.08
N TYR A 246 -32.81 -9.36 1.67
CA TYR A 246 -32.57 -9.56 3.09
C TYR A 246 -33.55 -8.76 3.96
N GLU A 247 -34.30 -9.46 4.80
CA GLU A 247 -35.20 -8.87 5.79
C GLU A 247 -34.51 -8.57 7.13
N CYS A 248 -33.31 -9.14 7.38
CA CYS A 248 -32.45 -8.84 8.51
C CYS A 248 -31.54 -7.62 8.22
N PRO A 249 -30.97 -6.97 9.26
CA PRO A 249 -29.94 -5.97 9.06
C PRO A 249 -28.70 -6.55 8.37
N VAL A 250 -28.22 -5.85 7.33
CA VAL A 250 -26.98 -6.18 6.63
C VAL A 250 -25.90 -5.20 7.05
N LEU A 251 -24.87 -5.72 7.73
CA LEU A 251 -23.69 -4.96 8.13
C LEU A 251 -22.89 -4.57 6.88
N TYR A 252 -22.39 -3.35 6.83
CA TYR A 252 -21.48 -2.88 5.79
C TYR A 252 -20.49 -1.85 6.35
N GLN A 253 -19.30 -1.77 5.76
CA GLN A 253 -18.32 -0.74 6.07
C GLN A 253 -18.57 0.48 5.17
N ALA A 254 -18.84 1.64 5.78
CA ALA A 254 -19.22 2.84 5.04
C ALA A 254 -18.08 3.41 4.17
N ASP A 255 -16.83 3.15 4.54
CA ASP A 255 -15.61 3.55 3.86
C ASP A 255 -15.13 2.55 2.79
N LYS A 256 -15.76 1.38 2.68
CA LYS A 256 -15.42 0.31 1.69
C LYS A 256 -16.59 -0.07 0.79
N THR A 257 -17.81 0.23 1.19
CA THR A 257 -19.02 -0.14 0.45
C THR A 257 -19.50 1.04 -0.38
N ASN A 258 -19.73 0.82 -1.65
CA ASN A 258 -20.23 1.87 -2.53
C ASN A 258 -21.69 2.26 -2.22
N HIS A 259 -22.03 3.50 -2.57
CA HIS A 259 -23.34 4.09 -2.28
C HIS A 259 -24.49 3.31 -2.92
N SER A 260 -24.32 2.77 -4.13
CA SER A 260 -25.35 1.99 -4.83
C SER A 260 -25.66 0.67 -4.11
N ALA A 261 -24.66 -0.03 -3.61
CA ALA A 261 -24.83 -1.25 -2.80
C ALA A 261 -25.61 -0.97 -1.51
N ARG A 262 -25.26 0.11 -0.79
CA ARG A 262 -25.99 0.53 0.41
C ARG A 262 -27.44 0.88 0.10
N ARG A 263 -27.72 1.57 -1.00
CA ARG A 263 -29.09 1.90 -1.43
C ARG A 263 -29.94 0.66 -1.75
N ALA A 264 -29.31 -0.42 -2.19
CA ALA A 264 -29.99 -1.67 -2.48
C ALA A 264 -30.43 -2.44 -1.21
N MET A 265 -29.83 -2.16 -0.04
CA MET A 265 -30.19 -2.81 1.23
C MET A 265 -31.48 -2.28 1.81
N ARG A 266 -32.39 -3.17 2.23
CA ARG A 266 -33.60 -2.79 2.96
C ARG A 266 -33.34 -2.29 4.36
N LYS A 267 -32.42 -2.94 5.07
CA LYS A 267 -32.04 -2.64 6.47
C LYS A 267 -30.51 -2.52 6.57
N PRO A 268 -29.91 -1.43 6.06
CA PRO A 268 -28.47 -1.22 6.16
C PRO A 268 -28.06 -0.98 7.62
N LEU A 269 -26.94 -1.59 8.03
CA LEU A 269 -26.31 -1.42 9.34
C LEU A 269 -24.85 -1.04 9.14
N ALA A 270 -24.50 0.23 9.34
CA ALA A 270 -23.11 0.66 9.26
C ALA A 270 -22.30 0.13 10.45
N GLY A 271 -21.08 -0.34 10.19
CA GLY A 271 -20.17 -0.82 11.23
C GLY A 271 -18.84 -1.31 10.66
N LYS A 272 -17.95 -1.75 11.54
CA LYS A 272 -16.65 -2.29 11.16
C LYS A 272 -16.77 -3.75 10.74
N SER A 273 -15.99 -4.14 9.73
CA SER A 273 -15.80 -5.55 9.37
C SER A 273 -14.85 -6.22 10.37
N PRO A 274 -15.21 -7.37 10.92
CA PRO A 274 -14.27 -8.15 11.73
C PRO A 274 -13.13 -8.73 10.90
N ILE A 275 -13.25 -8.79 9.57
CA ILE A 275 -12.26 -9.41 8.67
C ILE A 275 -11.00 -8.54 8.61
N GLY A 276 -11.14 -7.23 8.42
CA GLY A 276 -10.01 -6.30 8.41
C GLY A 276 -9.19 -6.36 9.70
N GLU A 277 -9.86 -6.51 10.87
CA GLU A 277 -9.18 -6.68 12.15
C GLU A 277 -8.51 -8.06 12.31
N MET A 278 -8.88 -9.05 11.51
CA MET A 278 -8.30 -10.40 11.58
C MET A 278 -7.12 -10.58 10.63
N LEU A 279 -7.19 -10.05 9.42
CA LEU A 279 -6.18 -10.24 8.37
C LEU A 279 -4.84 -9.56 8.69
N ILE A 280 -4.85 -8.48 9.48
CA ILE A 280 -3.62 -7.79 9.88
C ILE A 280 -2.71 -8.63 10.79
N PHE A 281 -3.26 -9.67 11.44
CA PHE A 281 -2.48 -10.60 12.26
C PHE A 281 -2.07 -11.82 11.43
N LYS A 282 -0.78 -11.93 11.16
CA LYS A 282 -0.22 -13.05 10.40
C LYS A 282 -0.06 -14.27 11.30
N ASN A 283 -0.54 -15.43 10.82
CA ASN A 283 -0.30 -16.71 11.49
C ASN A 283 1.15 -17.19 11.27
N GLU A 284 1.56 -18.24 11.97
CA GLU A 284 2.93 -18.77 11.91
C GLU A 284 3.36 -19.19 10.49
N THR A 285 2.43 -19.73 9.69
CA THR A 285 2.70 -20.14 8.31
C THR A 285 2.94 -18.91 7.43
N GLU A 286 2.11 -17.88 7.56
CA GLU A 286 2.27 -16.62 6.85
C GLU A 286 3.58 -15.92 7.24
N ILE A 287 3.92 -15.85 8.54
CA ILE A 287 5.19 -15.27 9.02
C ILE A 287 6.39 -16.02 8.45
N LYS A 288 6.34 -17.37 8.43
CA LYS A 288 7.38 -18.19 7.80
C LYS A 288 7.49 -17.92 6.31
N GLY A 289 6.35 -17.75 5.64
CA GLY A 289 6.28 -17.38 4.23
C GLY A 289 6.96 -16.04 3.97
N TYR A 290 6.64 -15.00 4.75
CA TYR A 290 7.27 -13.69 4.64
C TYR A 290 8.80 -13.75 4.78
N ARG A 291 9.31 -14.46 5.80
CA ARG A 291 10.75 -14.60 5.97
C ARG A 291 11.42 -15.21 4.73
N ASN A 292 10.77 -16.21 4.11
CA ASN A 292 11.27 -16.83 2.89
C ASN A 292 11.15 -15.89 1.67
N ALA A 293 10.03 -15.18 1.53
CA ALA A 293 9.84 -14.19 0.46
C ALA A 293 10.91 -13.07 0.51
N MET A 294 11.20 -12.55 1.72
CA MET A 294 12.21 -11.53 1.93
C MET A 294 13.64 -12.03 1.66
N GLU A 295 13.94 -13.32 1.91
CA GLU A 295 15.22 -13.90 1.52
C GLU A 295 15.34 -14.04 -0.02
N LYS A 296 14.26 -14.42 -0.71
CA LYS A 296 14.22 -14.48 -2.18
C LYS A 296 14.45 -13.09 -2.78
N ASP A 297 13.72 -12.08 -2.29
CA ASP A 297 13.85 -10.71 -2.75
C ASP A 297 15.24 -10.14 -2.43
N GLY A 298 15.77 -10.42 -1.25
CA GLY A 298 17.12 -10.03 -0.85
C GLY A 298 18.19 -10.58 -1.79
N VAL A 299 18.06 -11.83 -2.25
CA VAL A 299 18.96 -12.41 -3.28
C VAL A 299 18.87 -11.63 -4.59
N ALA A 300 17.65 -11.30 -5.04
CA ALA A 300 17.45 -10.52 -6.26
C ALA A 300 18.06 -9.12 -6.14
N MET A 301 17.82 -8.45 -4.99
CA MET A 301 18.38 -7.12 -4.70
C MET A 301 19.90 -7.12 -4.65
N VAL A 302 20.55 -8.11 -4.03
CA VAL A 302 22.02 -8.24 -3.99
C VAL A 302 22.58 -8.36 -5.41
N LYS A 303 22.01 -9.25 -6.24
CA LYS A 303 22.41 -9.42 -7.63
C LYS A 303 22.23 -8.12 -8.41
N TRP A 304 21.11 -7.43 -8.22
CA TRP A 304 20.78 -6.20 -8.93
C TRP A 304 21.67 -5.04 -8.52
N ILE A 305 21.94 -4.83 -7.22
CA ILE A 305 22.80 -3.73 -6.76
C ILE A 305 24.22 -3.92 -7.31
N LYS A 306 24.78 -5.13 -7.17
CA LYS A 306 26.09 -5.45 -7.73
C LYS A 306 26.14 -5.18 -9.23
N TRP A 307 25.15 -5.72 -9.97
CA TRP A 307 25.08 -5.55 -11.42
C TRP A 307 24.96 -4.06 -11.82
N THR A 308 24.16 -3.28 -11.11
CA THR A 308 23.97 -1.84 -11.35
C THR A 308 25.26 -1.07 -11.18
N LEU A 309 25.96 -1.29 -10.07
CA LEU A 309 27.26 -0.64 -9.79
C LEU A 309 28.34 -0.99 -10.82
N GLU A 310 28.29 -2.17 -11.42
CA GLU A 310 29.23 -2.60 -12.46
C GLU A 310 28.86 -2.13 -13.88
N ASN A 311 27.59 -1.88 -14.16
CA ASN A 311 27.12 -1.61 -15.52
C ASN A 311 26.75 -0.14 -15.77
N VAL A 312 26.32 0.61 -14.78
CA VAL A 312 26.10 2.06 -14.93
C VAL A 312 27.37 2.79 -15.40
N PRO A 313 28.58 2.51 -14.86
CA PRO A 313 29.81 3.13 -15.37
C PRO A 313 30.15 2.82 -16.82
N LYS A 314 29.63 1.74 -17.39
CA LYS A 314 29.82 1.36 -18.80
C LYS A 314 28.93 2.14 -19.77
N GLY A 315 27.90 2.84 -19.22
CA GLY A 315 26.90 3.60 -19.97
C GLY A 315 25.77 2.73 -20.55
N GLY A 316 24.77 3.39 -21.13
CA GLY A 316 23.66 2.74 -21.80
C GLY A 316 22.54 2.25 -20.90
N GLN A 317 22.62 2.50 -19.57
CA GLN A 317 21.54 2.20 -18.65
C GLN A 317 20.60 3.39 -18.48
N THR A 318 19.29 3.11 -18.36
CA THR A 318 18.22 4.07 -18.08
C THR A 318 17.42 3.59 -16.89
N GLU A 319 16.55 4.44 -16.33
CA GLU A 319 15.66 4.08 -15.22
C GLU A 319 14.82 2.84 -15.57
N LEU A 320 14.19 2.81 -16.75
CA LEU A 320 13.40 1.66 -17.22
C LEU A 320 14.27 0.40 -17.40
N SER A 321 15.50 0.53 -17.92
CA SER A 321 16.38 -0.63 -18.10
C SER A 321 16.82 -1.24 -16.76
N LEU A 322 17.02 -0.41 -15.75
CA LEU A 322 17.35 -0.85 -14.39
C LEU A 322 16.14 -1.52 -13.71
N ALA A 323 14.94 -0.97 -13.87
CA ALA A 323 13.69 -1.57 -13.36
C ALA A 323 13.45 -2.95 -13.97
N ALA A 324 13.51 -3.07 -15.30
CA ALA A 324 13.36 -4.34 -16.01
C ALA A 324 14.42 -5.38 -15.59
N LYS A 325 15.64 -4.94 -15.30
CA LYS A 325 16.70 -5.82 -14.83
C LYS A 325 16.44 -6.37 -13.43
N LEU A 326 15.87 -5.55 -12.53
CA LEU A 326 15.50 -5.99 -11.20
C LEU A 326 14.37 -7.03 -11.27
N GLU A 327 13.33 -6.76 -12.05
CA GLU A 327 12.24 -7.71 -12.26
C GLU A 327 12.77 -9.06 -12.80
N ALA A 328 13.73 -9.03 -13.74
CA ALA A 328 14.35 -10.24 -14.26
C ALA A 328 15.07 -11.06 -13.16
N PHE A 329 15.78 -10.43 -12.23
CA PHE A 329 16.40 -11.13 -11.10
C PHE A 329 15.38 -11.67 -10.09
N ARG A 330 14.27 -10.97 -9.88
CA ARG A 330 13.14 -11.45 -9.07
C ARG A 330 12.47 -12.67 -9.72
N ALA A 331 12.31 -12.65 -11.04
CA ALA A 331 11.74 -13.77 -11.80
C ALA A 331 12.59 -15.06 -11.78
N GLU A 332 13.88 -14.97 -11.46
CA GLU A 332 14.73 -16.15 -11.21
C GLU A 332 14.37 -16.86 -9.90
N GLN A 333 13.67 -16.19 -8.98
CA GLN A 333 13.33 -16.77 -7.67
C GLN A 333 12.09 -17.65 -7.75
N PRO A 334 12.04 -18.74 -6.98
CA PRO A 334 10.87 -19.64 -6.98
C PRO A 334 9.62 -18.91 -6.49
N ASP A 335 8.47 -19.31 -7.02
CA ASP A 335 7.12 -18.80 -6.66
C ASP A 335 6.88 -17.32 -7.01
N PHE A 336 7.73 -16.68 -7.81
CA PHE A 336 7.51 -15.32 -8.30
C PHE A 336 6.25 -15.24 -9.17
N LYS A 337 5.43 -14.21 -8.95
CA LYS A 337 4.15 -13.97 -9.65
C LYS A 337 4.05 -12.61 -10.33
N GLY A 338 5.01 -11.75 -10.12
CA GLY A 338 5.05 -10.39 -10.66
C GLY A 338 5.59 -9.40 -9.63
N ILE A 339 5.62 -8.13 -9.99
CA ILE A 339 5.94 -7.04 -9.07
C ILE A 339 4.73 -6.70 -8.19
N SER A 340 4.96 -6.19 -6.97
CA SER A 340 3.89 -5.83 -6.02
C SER A 340 3.34 -4.42 -6.23
N PHE A 341 4.08 -3.58 -6.96
CA PHE A 341 3.71 -2.25 -7.45
C PHE A 341 4.69 -1.82 -8.54
N GLU A 342 4.37 -0.75 -9.28
CA GLU A 342 5.28 -0.19 -10.27
C GLU A 342 6.61 0.23 -9.62
N SER A 343 7.73 -0.24 -10.18
CA SER A 343 9.04 0.06 -9.60
C SER A 343 9.39 1.53 -9.73
N ILE A 344 9.49 2.23 -8.62
CA ILE A 344 9.98 3.60 -8.54
C ILE A 344 11.49 3.56 -8.75
N MET A 345 11.97 4.07 -9.88
CA MET A 345 13.38 4.10 -10.23
C MET A 345 13.81 5.55 -10.49
N GLY A 346 14.00 6.30 -9.39
CA GLY A 346 14.27 7.73 -9.46
C GLY A 346 15.75 8.08 -9.45
N TYR A 347 16.33 8.38 -10.63
CA TYR A 347 17.71 8.86 -10.72
C TYR A 347 17.77 10.39 -10.59
N ALA A 348 18.74 10.88 -9.81
CA ALA A 348 18.99 12.30 -9.61
C ALA A 348 17.70 13.06 -9.19
N HIS A 349 17.25 14.06 -9.96
CA HIS A 349 16.07 14.87 -9.65
C HIS A 349 14.75 14.07 -9.65
N HIS A 350 14.64 12.98 -10.42
CA HIS A 350 13.47 12.09 -10.37
C HIS A 350 13.30 11.41 -9.00
N GLY A 351 14.39 11.18 -8.27
CA GLY A 351 14.33 10.69 -6.90
C GLY A 351 13.57 11.62 -5.93
N ALA A 352 13.39 12.90 -6.28
CA ALA A 352 12.59 13.83 -5.49
C ALA A 352 11.08 13.70 -5.71
N ILE A 353 10.65 12.93 -6.71
CA ILE A 353 9.24 12.63 -6.97
C ILE A 353 8.91 11.34 -6.22
N VAL A 354 8.18 11.45 -5.11
CA VAL A 354 8.00 10.38 -4.11
C VAL A 354 7.48 9.07 -4.71
N HIS A 355 6.55 9.14 -5.66
CA HIS A 355 5.99 8.01 -6.40
C HIS A 355 6.29 8.16 -7.90
N TYR A 356 7.59 8.30 -8.23
CA TYR A 356 8.04 8.40 -9.61
C TYR A 356 7.89 7.06 -10.34
N ASP A 357 7.09 7.07 -11.39
CA ASP A 357 6.90 5.94 -12.29
C ASP A 357 7.55 6.30 -13.64
N PRO A 358 8.72 5.73 -13.98
CA PRO A 358 9.38 6.02 -15.25
C PRO A 358 8.55 5.49 -16.41
N THR A 359 8.28 6.35 -17.37
CA THR A 359 7.62 6.02 -18.64
C THR A 359 8.60 6.17 -19.81
N PRO A 360 8.31 5.64 -21.00
CA PRO A 360 9.16 5.87 -22.16
C PRO A 360 9.44 7.35 -22.47
N GLU A 361 8.51 8.24 -22.09
CA GLU A 361 8.61 9.68 -22.29
C GLU A 361 9.45 10.38 -21.22
N THR A 362 9.49 9.85 -20.00
CA THR A 362 10.21 10.44 -18.86
C THR A 362 11.54 9.76 -18.56
N ASP A 363 11.81 8.59 -19.17
CA ASP A 363 13.01 7.78 -18.94
C ASP A 363 14.29 8.55 -19.26
N ILE A 364 15.23 8.56 -18.33
CA ILE A 364 16.52 9.25 -18.50
C ILE A 364 17.71 8.29 -18.39
N PRO A 365 18.83 8.61 -19.07
CA PRO A 365 20.08 7.89 -18.91
C PRO A 365 20.65 8.02 -17.49
N VAL A 366 20.97 6.89 -16.86
CA VAL A 366 21.60 6.84 -15.54
C VAL A 366 23.11 6.91 -15.68
N LYS A 367 23.74 7.84 -14.96
CA LYS A 367 25.18 8.10 -15.02
C LYS A 367 25.88 7.66 -13.74
N PRO A 368 27.23 7.43 -13.77
CA PRO A 368 28.00 7.04 -12.58
C PRO A 368 28.29 8.26 -11.67
N GLU A 369 27.26 8.96 -11.26
CA GLU A 369 27.29 10.12 -10.36
C GLU A 369 25.96 10.24 -9.61
N GLY A 370 25.95 10.85 -8.43
CA GLY A 370 24.75 11.14 -7.67
C GLY A 370 24.10 9.91 -7.03
N LEU A 371 22.81 10.01 -6.79
CA LEU A 371 21.99 9.01 -6.10
C LEU A 371 20.92 8.44 -7.04
N LEU A 372 20.67 7.14 -6.90
CA LEU A 372 19.53 6.43 -7.49
C LEU A 372 18.65 5.91 -6.35
N LEU A 373 17.43 6.40 -6.26
CA LEU A 373 16.42 5.87 -5.36
C LEU A 373 15.69 4.74 -6.10
N ILE A 374 15.69 3.53 -5.53
CA ILE A 374 14.88 2.40 -5.99
C ILE A 374 13.91 2.00 -4.89
N ASP A 375 12.63 2.04 -5.21
CA ASP A 375 11.55 1.52 -4.40
C ASP A 375 10.75 0.52 -5.22
N SER A 376 10.64 -0.71 -4.72
CA SER A 376 10.13 -1.82 -5.52
C SER A 376 9.79 -3.03 -4.65
N GLY A 377 8.92 -3.88 -5.16
CA GLY A 377 8.58 -5.10 -4.47
C GLY A 377 8.15 -6.23 -5.40
N ALA A 378 7.92 -7.39 -4.85
CA ALA A 378 7.53 -8.59 -5.57
C ALA A 378 6.34 -9.29 -4.91
N GLN A 379 5.53 -9.93 -5.73
CA GLN A 379 4.54 -10.92 -5.34
C GLN A 379 5.15 -12.31 -5.44
N PHE A 380 5.35 -12.96 -4.30
CA PHE A 380 5.62 -14.39 -4.21
C PHE A 380 4.42 -15.11 -3.61
N LEU A 381 4.21 -16.40 -3.93
CA LEU A 381 3.10 -17.15 -3.35
C LEU A 381 3.12 -17.19 -1.81
N ASP A 382 4.28 -17.04 -1.21
CA ASP A 382 4.48 -17.07 0.24
C ASP A 382 4.58 -15.68 0.90
N GLY A 383 4.58 -14.59 0.12
CA GLY A 383 4.57 -13.22 0.67
C GLY A 383 4.68 -12.13 -0.37
N THR A 384 4.30 -10.93 0.02
CA THR A 384 4.51 -9.69 -0.73
C THR A 384 5.72 -8.97 -0.16
N THR A 385 6.62 -8.46 -1.00
CA THR A 385 7.76 -7.66 -0.55
C THR A 385 7.59 -6.20 -0.93
N ASP A 386 8.20 -5.35 -0.12
CA ASP A 386 8.29 -3.92 -0.27
C ASP A 386 9.64 -3.46 0.27
N ILE A 387 10.41 -2.73 -0.53
CA ILE A 387 11.75 -2.31 -0.17
C ILE A 387 12.18 -1.06 -0.92
N THR A 388 12.70 -0.08 -0.19
CA THR A 388 13.44 1.02 -0.79
C THR A 388 14.91 0.99 -0.40
N ARG A 389 15.78 1.23 -1.39
CA ARG A 389 17.20 1.55 -1.18
C ARG A 389 17.61 2.75 -2.01
N THR A 390 18.48 3.58 -1.44
CA THR A 390 19.14 4.65 -2.19
C THR A 390 20.58 4.24 -2.48
N ILE A 391 20.93 4.19 -3.77
CA ILE A 391 22.21 3.66 -4.26
C ILE A 391 23.11 4.81 -4.68
N PRO A 392 24.31 4.96 -4.08
CA PRO A 392 25.33 5.91 -4.55
C PRO A 392 25.96 5.39 -5.82
N LEU A 393 25.85 6.13 -6.92
CA LEU A 393 26.42 5.75 -8.22
C LEU A 393 27.78 6.36 -8.50
N GLY A 394 28.24 7.30 -7.68
CA GLY A 394 29.53 7.97 -7.85
C GLY A 394 29.73 9.13 -6.89
N PRO A 395 30.39 10.23 -7.30
CA PRO A 395 30.61 11.39 -6.44
C PRO A 395 29.31 12.00 -5.90
N LEU A 396 29.29 12.29 -4.59
CA LEU A 396 28.14 12.89 -3.89
C LEU A 396 28.53 14.23 -3.25
N THR A 397 27.59 15.17 -3.24
CA THR A 397 27.73 16.41 -2.45
C THR A 397 27.61 16.11 -0.95
N TRP A 398 28.00 17.07 -0.13
CA TRP A 398 27.83 16.97 1.32
C TRP A 398 26.35 16.89 1.70
N GLU A 399 25.50 17.64 1.03
CA GLU A 399 24.04 17.65 1.24
C GLU A 399 23.44 16.26 0.98
N MET A 400 23.80 15.63 -0.12
CA MET A 400 23.35 14.26 -0.44
C MET A 400 23.77 13.25 0.65
N LYS A 401 25.00 13.36 1.14
CA LYS A 401 25.51 12.50 2.24
C LYS A 401 24.80 12.79 3.56
N ARG A 402 24.57 14.07 3.89
CA ARG A 402 23.81 14.48 5.07
C ARG A 402 22.40 13.88 5.01
N ASP A 403 21.69 14.05 3.89
CA ASP A 403 20.31 13.61 3.73
C ASP A 403 20.21 12.08 3.78
N TYR A 404 21.15 11.38 3.14
CA TYR A 404 21.28 9.93 3.27
C TYR A 404 21.44 9.48 4.73
N THR A 405 22.32 10.16 5.47
CA THR A 405 22.60 9.82 6.88
C THR A 405 21.41 10.16 7.78
N LEU A 406 20.70 11.26 7.52
CA LEU A 406 19.50 11.63 8.29
C LEU A 406 18.36 10.63 8.10
N VAL A 407 18.13 10.19 6.86
CA VAL A 407 17.14 9.14 6.56
C VAL A 407 17.53 7.82 7.22
N LEU A 408 18.79 7.41 7.12
CA LEU A 408 19.30 6.22 7.82
C LEU A 408 19.07 6.29 9.34
N ARG A 409 19.31 7.43 9.95
CA ARG A 409 19.05 7.63 11.39
C ARG A 409 17.57 7.53 11.73
N GLY A 410 16.70 8.07 10.89
CA GLY A 410 15.24 7.93 11.03
C GLY A 410 14.81 6.48 11.01
N TRP A 411 15.28 5.74 10.02
CA TRP A 411 15.03 4.32 9.84
C TRP A 411 15.56 3.48 11.02
N ILE A 412 16.80 3.75 11.52
CA ILE A 412 17.34 3.06 12.69
C ILE A 412 16.48 3.36 13.94
N ASN A 413 16.14 4.63 14.18
CA ASN A 413 15.44 5.05 15.39
C ASN A 413 14.04 4.44 15.51
N LEU A 414 13.32 4.32 14.39
CA LEU A 414 12.01 3.67 14.36
C LEU A 414 12.17 2.14 14.41
N GLY A 415 13.01 1.57 13.56
CA GLY A 415 13.20 0.12 13.45
C GLY A 415 13.78 -0.54 14.72
N SER A 416 14.52 0.21 15.55
CA SER A 416 15.06 -0.24 16.84
C SER A 416 14.13 0.04 18.04
N ALA A 417 12.95 0.61 17.80
CA ALA A 417 12.06 1.03 18.87
C ALA A 417 11.57 -0.13 19.74
N VAL A 418 11.54 0.10 21.04
CA VAL A 418 10.90 -0.77 22.05
C VAL A 418 9.78 0.03 22.69
N PHE A 419 8.57 -0.53 22.72
CA PHE A 419 7.39 0.20 23.13
C PHE A 419 6.40 -0.66 23.95
N PRO A 420 5.66 -0.06 24.90
CA PRO A 420 4.69 -0.77 25.71
C PRO A 420 3.44 -1.12 24.91
N LYS A 421 2.75 -2.18 25.31
CA LYS A 421 1.41 -2.52 24.81
C LYS A 421 0.48 -1.31 24.84
N GLY A 422 -0.27 -1.10 23.76
CA GLY A 422 -1.18 0.04 23.60
C GLY A 422 -0.60 1.19 22.79
N THR A 423 0.69 1.15 22.46
CA THR A 423 1.33 2.12 21.56
C THR A 423 0.84 1.91 20.13
N ASN A 424 0.52 2.99 19.43
CA ASN A 424 0.11 3.00 18.04
C ASN A 424 1.17 3.61 17.12
N GLY A 425 0.97 3.49 15.81
CA GLY A 425 1.93 3.98 14.81
C GLY A 425 2.13 5.49 14.85
N THR A 426 1.10 6.29 15.18
CA THR A 426 1.23 7.76 15.29
C THR A 426 2.23 8.17 16.38
N GLN A 427 2.26 7.43 17.49
CA GLN A 427 3.21 7.73 18.58
C GLN A 427 4.66 7.42 18.20
N LEU A 428 4.88 6.42 17.36
CA LEU A 428 6.23 5.99 16.93
C LEU A 428 6.73 6.75 15.70
N ASP A 429 5.88 7.29 14.85
CA ASP A 429 6.22 8.04 13.63
C ASP A 429 7.25 9.17 13.89
N ALA A 430 7.14 9.83 15.02
CA ALA A 430 8.07 10.90 15.41
C ALA A 430 9.52 10.42 15.56
N LEU A 431 9.77 9.15 15.86
CA LEU A 431 11.13 8.59 16.00
C LEU A 431 11.88 8.65 14.66
N ALA A 432 11.20 8.33 13.56
CA ALA A 432 11.77 8.42 12.22
C ALA A 432 12.00 9.87 11.79
N ARG A 433 11.11 10.80 12.17
CA ARG A 433 11.18 12.20 11.73
C ARG A 433 12.17 13.06 12.55
N ALA A 434 12.36 12.71 13.82
CA ALA A 434 13.13 13.53 14.76
C ALA A 434 14.55 13.90 14.31
N PRO A 435 15.33 13.02 13.65
CA PRO A 435 16.64 13.40 13.11
C PRO A 435 16.55 14.52 12.07
N MET A 436 15.56 14.48 11.20
CA MET A 436 15.35 15.44 10.11
C MET A 436 14.83 16.78 10.61
N TRP A 437 13.91 16.79 11.58
CA TRP A 437 13.37 18.01 12.17
C TRP A 437 14.44 18.92 12.77
N LYS A 438 15.55 18.37 13.27
CA LYS A 438 16.70 19.15 13.78
C LYS A 438 17.36 20.02 12.70
N TYR A 439 17.12 19.68 11.41
CA TYR A 439 17.62 20.40 10.25
C TYR A 439 16.51 21.18 9.53
N GLY A 440 15.29 21.24 10.08
CA GLY A 440 14.15 21.89 9.46
C GLY A 440 13.58 21.13 8.26
N ILE A 441 13.90 19.83 8.13
CA ILE A 441 13.47 18.96 7.02
C ILE A 441 12.33 18.08 7.49
N ASN A 442 11.32 17.87 6.63
CA ASN A 442 10.20 16.98 6.86
C ASN A 442 9.76 16.35 5.53
N TYR A 443 9.09 15.20 5.60
CA TYR A 443 8.41 14.58 4.47
C TYR A 443 6.91 14.47 4.74
N LEU A 444 6.09 14.45 3.67
CA LEU A 444 4.64 14.60 3.75
C LEU A 444 3.86 13.29 3.60
N HIS A 445 4.53 12.18 3.27
CA HIS A 445 3.92 10.85 3.24
C HIS A 445 3.93 10.16 4.62
N GLY A 446 3.26 9.01 4.74
CA GLY A 446 3.36 8.15 5.93
C GLY A 446 4.75 7.54 6.05
N THR A 447 5.17 7.22 7.27
CA THR A 447 6.45 6.55 7.50
C THR A 447 6.33 5.02 7.36
N GLY A 448 5.13 4.49 7.17
CA GLY A 448 4.93 3.06 6.97
C GLY A 448 3.47 2.63 7.00
N HIS A 449 3.21 1.44 6.49
CA HIS A 449 1.89 0.85 6.29
C HIS A 449 1.95 -0.68 6.47
N GLY A 450 0.79 -1.33 6.61
CA GLY A 450 0.68 -2.78 6.60
C GLY A 450 1.01 -3.37 5.22
N VAL A 451 1.47 -4.62 5.20
CA VAL A 451 1.74 -5.37 3.96
C VAL A 451 0.97 -6.69 3.98
N GLY A 452 0.29 -7.01 2.89
CA GLY A 452 -0.52 -8.23 2.75
C GLY A 452 0.32 -9.46 2.36
N GLN A 453 -0.15 -10.66 2.71
CA GLN A 453 0.52 -11.92 2.37
C GLN A 453 0.04 -12.44 1.01
N PHE A 454 0.84 -12.24 -0.04
CA PHE A 454 0.46 -12.43 -1.43
C PHE A 454 -0.87 -11.72 -1.71
N MET A 455 -0.89 -10.42 -1.35
CA MET A 455 -2.05 -9.52 -1.43
C MET A 455 -1.59 -8.10 -1.75
N SER A 456 -2.33 -7.07 -1.31
CA SER A 456 -1.93 -5.68 -1.50
C SER A 456 -0.63 -5.36 -0.76
N VAL A 457 0.26 -4.62 -1.39
CA VAL A 457 1.43 -4.04 -0.72
C VAL A 457 0.99 -3.08 0.39
N HIS A 458 -0.07 -2.32 0.17
CA HIS A 458 -0.72 -1.46 1.16
C HIS A 458 -1.89 -2.18 1.81
N GLU A 459 -1.64 -2.99 2.84
CA GLU A 459 -2.67 -3.71 3.55
C GLU A 459 -3.35 -2.85 4.61
N ALA A 460 -4.69 -2.90 4.66
CA ALA A 460 -5.49 -2.36 5.76
C ALA A 460 -5.02 -0.96 6.22
N ILE A 461 -4.75 -0.07 5.28
CA ILE A 461 -4.11 1.25 5.46
C ILE A 461 -4.77 2.15 6.51
N ASP A 462 -6.03 1.90 6.85
CA ASP A 462 -6.77 2.69 7.85
C ASP A 462 -6.59 2.17 9.28
N LEU A 463 -5.99 0.99 9.47
CA LEU A 463 -5.87 0.35 10.77
C LEU A 463 -4.51 0.60 11.42
N HIS A 464 -3.41 0.19 10.80
CA HIS A 464 -2.09 0.32 11.39
C HIS A 464 -1.11 0.97 10.39
N GLN A 465 -0.65 2.16 10.75
CA GLN A 465 0.28 2.96 9.94
C GLN A 465 1.18 3.78 10.85
N PHE A 466 2.42 4.03 10.40
CA PHE A 466 3.24 5.12 10.93
C PHE A 466 2.94 6.40 10.17
N ARG A 467 2.27 7.35 10.81
CA ARG A 467 2.03 8.68 10.23
C ARG A 467 1.61 9.70 11.29
N MET A 468 1.77 10.98 10.95
CA MET A 468 1.43 12.09 11.86
C MET A 468 -0.07 12.16 12.21
N GLN A 469 -0.95 11.77 11.28
CA GLN A 469 -2.38 11.71 11.53
C GLN A 469 -2.72 10.55 12.47
N TRP A 470 -3.59 10.82 13.44
CA TRP A 470 -3.97 9.85 14.47
C TRP A 470 -4.49 8.54 13.87
N ARG A 471 -3.90 7.43 14.31
CA ARG A 471 -4.34 6.06 14.05
C ARG A 471 -4.57 5.34 15.38
N PRO A 472 -5.82 4.99 15.72
CA PRO A 472 -6.14 4.47 17.06
C PRO A 472 -5.71 3.03 17.28
N THR A 473 -5.44 2.25 16.23
CA THR A 473 -5.12 0.82 16.35
C THR A 473 -3.74 0.63 16.95
N PRO A 474 -3.62 -0.02 18.13
CA PRO A 474 -2.32 -0.34 18.72
C PRO A 474 -1.56 -1.35 17.86
N LEU A 475 -0.24 -1.23 17.84
CA LEU A 475 0.63 -2.24 17.25
C LEU A 475 0.73 -3.46 18.18
N LEU A 476 0.54 -4.65 17.62
CA LEU A 476 0.53 -5.91 18.36
C LEU A 476 1.37 -6.96 17.63
N PRO A 477 1.96 -7.94 18.35
CA PRO A 477 2.71 -9.04 17.76
C PRO A 477 1.92 -9.78 16.68
N GLY A 478 2.58 -10.09 15.56
CA GLY A 478 1.98 -10.70 14.37
C GLY A 478 1.55 -9.70 13.30
N MET A 479 1.55 -8.39 13.58
CA MET A 479 1.36 -7.35 12.56
C MET A 479 2.63 -7.14 11.77
N ILE A 480 2.48 -6.90 10.46
CA ILE A 480 3.57 -6.51 9.55
C ILE A 480 3.35 -5.06 9.14
N ILE A 481 4.43 -4.27 9.16
CA ILE A 481 4.41 -2.84 8.86
C ILE A 481 5.74 -2.41 8.24
N THR A 482 5.72 -1.46 7.28
CA THR A 482 6.95 -0.88 6.71
C THR A 482 7.50 0.25 7.57
N ASP A 483 8.79 0.59 7.36
CA ASP A 483 9.49 1.75 7.93
C ASP A 483 10.25 2.44 6.79
N GLU A 484 9.72 3.55 6.26
CA GLU A 484 10.13 4.17 5.00
C GLU A 484 10.34 5.70 5.09
N PRO A 485 11.13 6.23 6.02
CA PRO A 485 11.42 7.66 6.06
C PRO A 485 12.14 8.14 4.80
N GLY A 486 11.91 9.38 4.39
CA GLY A 486 12.55 9.95 3.20
C GLY A 486 12.86 11.44 3.28
N ILE A 487 13.74 11.90 2.38
CA ILE A 487 14.04 13.32 2.12
C ILE A 487 14.01 13.52 0.61
N TYR A 488 13.31 14.57 0.15
CA TYR A 488 13.08 14.84 -1.27
C TYR A 488 13.38 16.31 -1.57
N ILE A 489 14.42 16.55 -2.37
CA ILE A 489 14.90 17.89 -2.73
C ILE A 489 14.60 18.11 -4.21
N GLU A 490 13.54 18.86 -4.50
CA GLU A 490 13.08 19.17 -5.86
C GLU A 490 14.25 19.68 -6.74
N GLY A 491 14.37 19.10 -7.94
CA GLY A 491 15.42 19.42 -8.89
C GLY A 491 16.81 18.90 -8.55
N SER A 492 16.97 18.12 -7.46
CA SER A 492 18.26 17.60 -7.01
C SER A 492 18.26 16.08 -6.80
N HIS A 493 17.72 15.60 -5.70
CA HIS A 493 17.77 14.18 -5.32
C HIS A 493 16.66 13.79 -4.35
N GLY A 494 16.42 12.47 -4.25
CA GLY A 494 15.63 11.85 -3.20
C GLY A 494 16.43 10.79 -2.46
N VAL A 495 16.10 10.59 -1.19
CA VAL A 495 16.62 9.51 -0.35
C VAL A 495 15.46 8.87 0.39
N ARG A 496 15.33 7.54 0.30
CA ARG A 496 14.45 6.70 1.14
C ARG A 496 15.17 5.40 1.45
N HIS A 497 15.05 4.94 2.68
CA HIS A 497 15.39 3.58 3.09
C HIS A 497 14.14 2.96 3.70
N GLU A 498 13.87 1.73 3.29
CA GLU A 498 12.66 1.04 3.73
C GLU A 498 12.91 -0.41 4.03
N ASP A 499 12.33 -0.84 5.14
CA ASP A 499 12.21 -2.24 5.50
C ASP A 499 10.78 -2.60 5.86
N THR A 500 10.37 -3.80 5.49
CA THR A 500 9.18 -4.47 6.06
C THR A 500 9.56 -5.11 7.39
N MET A 501 8.78 -4.86 8.43
CA MET A 501 9.04 -5.30 9.80
C MET A 501 7.88 -6.10 10.36
N LEU A 502 8.17 -7.07 11.21
CA LEU A 502 7.20 -7.81 12.01
C LEU A 502 7.22 -7.31 13.45
N VAL A 503 6.06 -6.96 14.00
CA VAL A 503 5.93 -6.67 15.42
C VAL A 503 6.09 -7.95 16.23
N VAL A 504 7.02 -7.96 17.19
CA VAL A 504 7.34 -9.10 18.06
C VAL A 504 7.37 -8.70 19.52
N ASN A 505 7.31 -9.69 20.43
CA ASN A 505 7.51 -9.44 21.85
C ASN A 505 8.96 -9.02 22.13
N ALA A 506 9.15 -8.03 22.97
CA ALA A 506 10.45 -7.60 23.45
C ALA A 506 10.94 -8.52 24.59
N ASP A 507 12.23 -8.86 24.57
CA ASP A 507 12.91 -9.67 25.60
C ASP A 507 13.92 -8.84 26.38
N PHE A 508 13.74 -8.73 27.70
CA PHE A 508 14.61 -8.03 28.62
C PHE A 508 15.47 -8.97 29.48
N THR A 509 15.54 -10.26 29.16
CA THR A 509 16.29 -11.26 29.97
C THR A 509 17.82 -11.18 29.82
N GLY A 510 18.33 -10.20 29.05
CA GLY A 510 19.78 -9.93 29.00
C GLY A 510 20.33 -9.44 30.33
N LYS A 511 21.58 -9.83 30.66
CA LYS A 511 22.27 -9.38 31.88
C LYS A 511 22.47 -7.86 31.99
N ASP A 512 22.34 -7.16 30.88
CA ASP A 512 22.44 -5.71 30.72
C ASP A 512 21.09 -4.98 30.85
N GLY A 513 19.97 -5.72 31.03
CA GLY A 513 18.63 -5.16 31.10
C GLY A 513 18.15 -4.54 29.80
N LYS A 514 18.90 -4.69 28.68
CA LYS A 514 18.49 -4.20 27.36
C LYS A 514 17.60 -5.22 26.65
N CYS A 515 16.69 -4.69 25.85
CA CYS A 515 15.81 -5.52 25.02
C CYS A 515 16.60 -6.38 24.04
N LYS A 516 16.25 -7.66 23.97
CA LYS A 516 16.67 -8.57 22.91
C LYS A 516 15.44 -9.03 22.16
N ASN A 517 15.55 -9.13 20.84
CA ASN A 517 14.48 -9.69 20.02
C ASN A 517 14.21 -11.15 20.41
N ARG A 518 12.96 -11.42 20.82
CA ARG A 518 12.43 -12.79 20.82
C ARG A 518 11.46 -12.95 19.66
N GLY A 519 11.64 -14.03 18.91
CA GLY A 519 10.67 -14.44 17.89
C GLY A 519 9.24 -14.46 18.45
N ALA A 520 8.28 -14.19 17.58
CA ALA A 520 6.87 -13.96 17.84
C ALA A 520 6.25 -14.87 18.91
N LEU A 521 5.31 -14.33 19.67
CA LEU A 521 4.20 -15.00 20.37
C LEU A 521 4.38 -15.44 21.84
N THR A 522 5.47 -15.15 22.56
CA THR A 522 5.50 -15.34 24.03
C THR A 522 5.37 -14.01 24.75
N GLN A 523 4.35 -13.85 25.59
CA GLN A 523 4.18 -12.64 26.41
C GLN A 523 5.06 -12.74 27.66
N ASP A 524 6.07 -11.88 27.76
CA ASP A 524 6.80 -11.65 29.01
C ASP A 524 6.31 -10.36 29.67
N VAL A 525 6.15 -10.41 30.97
CA VAL A 525 5.81 -9.27 31.81
C VAL A 525 7.09 -8.65 32.32
N THR A 526 7.27 -7.35 32.14
CA THR A 526 8.43 -6.63 32.64
C THR A 526 8.14 -6.08 34.03
N GLU A 527 8.92 -6.47 35.03
CA GLU A 527 8.88 -5.91 36.38
C GLU A 527 10.08 -5.00 36.62
N ALA A 528 9.82 -3.81 37.14
CA ALA A 528 10.84 -2.92 37.68
C ALA A 528 10.36 -2.28 38.99
N ASN A 529 11.18 -2.30 40.00
CA ASN A 529 10.86 -1.74 41.33
C ASN A 529 9.54 -2.27 41.95
N GLY A 530 9.22 -3.54 41.72
CA GLY A 530 7.99 -4.15 42.21
C GLY A 530 6.73 -3.71 41.46
N ILE A 531 6.85 -3.03 40.31
CA ILE A 531 5.76 -2.60 39.46
C ILE A 531 5.81 -3.42 38.18
N THR A 532 4.69 -4.02 37.81
CA THR A 532 4.51 -4.72 36.53
C THR A 532 4.03 -3.73 35.49
N TYR A 533 4.84 -3.46 34.47
CA TYR A 533 4.52 -2.52 33.37
C TYR A 533 3.77 -3.17 32.20
N GLY A 534 3.55 -4.49 32.25
CA GLY A 534 2.92 -5.24 31.17
C GLY A 534 3.90 -5.59 30.05
N PRO A 535 3.42 -6.19 28.95
CA PRO A 535 4.25 -6.59 27.82
C PRO A 535 4.77 -5.38 27.06
N TYR A 536 6.01 -5.51 26.55
CA TYR A 536 6.63 -4.62 25.59
C TYR A 536 6.83 -5.31 24.26
N TYR A 537 6.85 -4.54 23.20
CA TYR A 537 7.01 -4.99 21.83
C TYR A 537 8.19 -4.28 21.15
N THR A 538 8.68 -4.87 20.08
CA THR A 538 9.75 -4.35 19.22
C THR A 538 9.56 -4.89 17.82
N PHE A 539 10.52 -4.67 16.92
CA PHE A 539 10.44 -5.11 15.52
C PHE A 539 11.49 -6.17 15.18
N GLU A 540 11.11 -7.16 14.39
CA GLU A 540 11.99 -8.01 13.62
C GLU A 540 12.04 -7.45 12.20
N HIS A 541 13.21 -7.05 11.70
CA HIS A 541 13.40 -6.64 10.32
C HIS A 541 13.33 -7.88 9.42
N LEU A 542 12.33 -7.91 8.55
CA LEU A 542 12.14 -8.99 7.58
C LEU A 542 12.90 -8.74 6.30
N THR A 543 12.99 -7.48 5.85
CA THR A 543 13.75 -7.07 4.67
C THR A 543 15.23 -7.34 4.87
N LEU A 544 15.82 -8.05 3.92
CA LEU A 544 17.23 -8.45 3.91
C LEU A 544 17.93 -7.86 2.69
N CYS A 545 18.44 -6.65 2.81
CA CYS A 545 19.16 -5.98 1.73
C CYS A 545 20.24 -5.07 2.29
N PRO A 546 21.49 -5.12 1.78
CA PRO A 546 22.55 -4.27 2.28
C PRO A 546 22.24 -2.79 2.05
N ILE A 547 22.62 -1.95 3.02
CA ILE A 547 22.68 -0.50 2.87
C ILE A 547 24.12 -0.12 2.60
N LEU A 548 24.38 0.58 1.50
CA LEU A 548 25.73 0.96 1.11
C LEU A 548 26.27 2.07 2.02
N THR A 549 27.48 1.88 2.54
CA THR A 549 28.03 2.73 3.61
C THR A 549 28.78 3.97 3.13
N SER A 550 29.16 4.03 1.85
CA SER A 550 29.97 5.14 1.30
C SER A 550 29.35 6.54 1.42
N PRO A 551 28.00 6.72 1.46
CA PRO A 551 27.41 8.04 1.70
C PRO A 551 27.32 8.43 3.18
N ILE A 552 27.54 7.51 4.11
CA ILE A 552 27.26 7.73 5.53
C ILE A 552 28.30 8.68 6.13
N LEU A 553 27.84 9.77 6.72
CA LEU A 553 28.62 10.65 7.59
C LEU A 553 28.63 10.06 8.99
N THR A 554 29.63 9.22 9.28
CA THR A 554 29.68 8.41 10.50
C THR A 554 29.74 9.24 11.79
N GLU A 555 30.25 10.48 11.72
CA GLU A 555 30.24 11.46 12.80
C GLU A 555 28.85 11.96 13.19
N MET A 556 27.86 11.77 12.34
CA MET A 556 26.46 12.10 12.64
C MET A 556 25.73 10.97 13.38
N LEU A 557 26.29 9.77 13.45
CA LEU A 557 25.70 8.61 14.11
C LEU A 557 26.21 8.48 15.54
N THR A 558 25.31 8.07 16.44
CA THR A 558 25.70 7.64 17.79
C THR A 558 26.31 6.24 17.75
N GLU A 559 27.05 5.87 18.78
CA GLU A 559 27.62 4.50 18.89
C GLU A 559 26.52 3.42 18.96
N GLU A 560 25.36 3.74 19.52
CA GLU A 560 24.23 2.82 19.55
C GLU A 560 23.62 2.63 18.13
N GLU A 561 23.46 3.71 17.37
CA GLU A 561 23.02 3.66 15.97
C GLU A 561 24.00 2.85 15.10
N LYS A 562 25.31 3.04 15.27
CA LYS A 562 26.36 2.26 14.57
C LYS A 562 26.29 0.77 14.93
N ALA A 563 26.22 0.46 16.21
CA ALA A 563 26.15 -0.92 16.69
C ALA A 563 24.93 -1.64 16.15
N TRP A 564 23.76 -0.99 16.16
CA TRP A 564 22.53 -1.53 15.64
C TRP A 564 22.61 -1.75 14.12
N PHE A 565 23.09 -0.77 13.38
CA PHE A 565 23.31 -0.84 11.94
C PHE A 565 24.24 -2.00 11.55
N ASN A 566 25.37 -2.13 12.25
CA ASN A 566 26.33 -3.22 12.02
C ASN A 566 25.71 -4.60 12.27
N ALA A 567 24.85 -4.73 13.29
CA ALA A 567 24.13 -5.97 13.57
C ALA A 567 23.11 -6.31 12.47
N TYR A 568 22.42 -5.31 11.93
CA TYR A 568 21.53 -5.48 10.77
C TYR A 568 22.32 -5.96 9.54
N GLN A 569 23.42 -5.29 9.18
CA GLN A 569 24.27 -5.68 8.06
C GLN A 569 24.83 -7.11 8.21
N GLN A 570 25.21 -7.49 9.42
CA GLN A 570 25.64 -8.86 9.69
C GLN A 570 24.51 -9.87 9.49
N THR A 571 23.29 -9.54 9.94
CA THR A 571 22.09 -10.37 9.72
C THR A 571 21.80 -10.55 8.23
N VAL A 572 21.89 -9.49 7.43
CA VAL A 572 21.74 -9.55 5.97
C VAL A 572 22.75 -10.53 5.36
N TYR A 573 24.01 -10.42 5.76
CA TYR A 573 25.05 -11.34 5.26
C TYR A 573 24.75 -12.80 5.66
N ASP A 574 24.50 -13.05 6.94
CA ASP A 574 24.31 -14.41 7.48
C ASP A 574 23.12 -15.13 6.84
N ARG A 575 22.05 -14.39 6.54
CA ARG A 575 20.82 -14.94 5.96
C ARG A 575 20.92 -15.13 4.44
N LEU A 576 21.56 -14.22 3.72
CA LEU A 576 21.62 -14.27 2.25
C LEU A 576 22.83 -15.03 1.70
N ALA A 577 23.97 -15.01 2.37
CA ALA A 577 25.20 -15.67 1.89
C ALA A 577 25.02 -17.16 1.52
N PRO A 578 24.23 -17.97 2.27
CA PRO A 578 23.98 -19.37 1.91
C PRO A 578 23.17 -19.57 0.61
N ARG A 579 22.48 -18.52 0.14
CA ARG A 579 21.61 -18.55 -1.06
C ARG A 579 22.28 -17.96 -2.31
N LEU A 580 23.50 -17.44 -2.18
CA LEU A 580 24.25 -16.77 -3.23
C LEU A 580 25.38 -17.65 -3.74
N ASP A 581 25.76 -17.47 -5.00
CA ASP A 581 27.02 -18.00 -5.53
C ASP A 581 28.22 -17.29 -4.90
N GLU A 582 29.43 -17.84 -5.07
CA GLU A 582 30.65 -17.34 -4.42
C GLU A 582 31.01 -15.90 -4.82
N GLU A 583 30.68 -15.48 -6.04
CA GLU A 583 30.93 -14.11 -6.51
C GLU A 583 30.05 -13.10 -5.79
N HIS A 584 28.71 -13.34 -5.75
CA HIS A 584 27.77 -12.46 -5.09
C HIS A 584 27.95 -12.48 -3.56
N LYS A 585 28.29 -13.64 -3.00
CA LYS A 585 28.59 -13.79 -1.57
C LYS A 585 29.83 -12.97 -1.16
N ALA A 586 30.91 -13.03 -1.96
CA ALA A 586 32.12 -12.23 -1.71
C ALA A 586 31.83 -10.72 -1.82
N TRP A 587 31.02 -10.32 -2.80
CA TRP A 587 30.58 -8.94 -2.93
C TRP A 587 29.73 -8.52 -1.74
N LEU A 588 28.72 -9.30 -1.35
CA LEU A 588 27.87 -9.02 -0.19
C LEU A 588 28.70 -8.85 1.07
N PHE A 589 29.69 -9.75 1.30
CA PHE A 589 30.62 -9.61 2.43
C PHE A 589 31.35 -8.28 2.42
N SER A 590 31.76 -7.79 1.25
CA SER A 590 32.50 -6.53 1.15
C SER A 590 31.67 -5.29 1.50
N VAL A 591 30.35 -5.32 1.23
CA VAL A 591 29.44 -4.16 1.43
C VAL A 591 28.65 -4.21 2.73
N THR A 592 28.67 -5.34 3.45
CA THR A 592 28.04 -5.50 4.77
C THR A 592 29.01 -5.36 5.94
N ARG A 593 30.23 -4.92 5.68
CA ARG A 593 31.18 -4.59 6.73
C ARG A 593 30.67 -3.40 7.54
N GLY A 594 30.90 -3.45 8.85
CA GLY A 594 30.50 -2.39 9.75
C GLY A 594 31.15 -1.02 9.46
N ILE A 595 30.59 0.00 10.09
CA ILE A 595 31.08 1.39 10.06
C ILE A 595 31.61 1.78 11.42
#